data_de7b16e8e3279e79f8612d0c411c9b80
#
_entry.id   de7b16e8e3279e79f8612d0c411c9b80
#
_cell.length_a   1.000
_cell.length_b   1.000
_cell.length_c   1.000
_cell.angle_alpha   90.00
_cell.angle_beta   90.00
_cell.angle_gamma   90.00
#
_symmetry.space_group_name_H-M   'P 1'
#
loop_
_entity.id
_entity.type
_entity.pdbx_description
1 polymer ?
#
loop_
_entity_poly.entity_id
_entity_poly.type
_entity_poly.pdbx_seq_one_letter_code
_entity_poly.pdbx_strand_id
1 'polypeptide(L)'
;MQTLLKFSQRIDDITEYFGKASAFCVLLTIAIGFYNVIARYLGRFLGIKFTSNMLIELQWYLFSLTFLLGLAYILKHGENVRVDFLYTNWSPKTKAWVDLIGHSLFLITFCVIGLYVTTHPVLQSWGRLPDGTFGTWELSPDPDGLPRAPIKSMILVGYGMLLMQTFSEIIKNIKVIQEN
;
A
#
# COMPACT_ATOMS: atom_id res chain seq x y z
N MET A 1 26.46 0.98 13.65
CA MET A 1 25.84 -0.12 12.88
C MET A 1 24.77 -0.88 13.66
N GLN A 2 25.05 -1.43 14.86
CA GLN A 2 24.05 -2.21 15.64
C GLN A 2 22.74 -1.45 15.93
N THR A 3 22.81 -0.17 16.27
CA THR A 3 21.61 0.65 16.52
C THR A 3 20.75 0.83 15.26
N LEU A 4 21.39 1.05 14.10
CA LEU A 4 20.71 1.16 12.81
C LEU A 4 20.03 -0.15 12.41
N LEU A 5 20.69 -1.29 12.67
CA LEU A 5 20.10 -2.60 12.40
C LEU A 5 18.88 -2.90 13.31
N LYS A 6 18.94 -2.49 14.59
CA LYS A 6 17.75 -2.61 15.47
C LYS A 6 16.59 -1.73 14.99
N PHE A 7 16.89 -0.56 14.46
CA PHE A 7 15.87 0.32 13.86
C PHE A 7 15.27 -0.30 12.60
N SER A 8 16.11 -0.81 11.69
CA SER A 8 15.68 -1.57 10.51
C SER A 8 14.77 -2.75 10.88
N GLN A 9 15.13 -3.54 11.90
CA GLN A 9 14.32 -4.66 12.38
C GLN A 9 12.93 -4.22 12.85
N ARG A 10 12.82 -3.11 13.58
CA ARG A 10 11.50 -2.58 14.00
C ARG A 10 10.62 -2.18 12.80
N ILE A 11 11.21 -1.56 11.79
CA ILE A 11 10.49 -1.25 10.55
C ILE A 11 10.02 -2.55 9.88
N ASP A 12 10.88 -3.54 9.79
CA ASP A 12 10.57 -4.85 9.23
C ASP A 12 9.41 -5.54 9.97
N ASP A 13 9.37 -5.45 11.30
CA ASP A 13 8.28 -6.02 12.11
C ASP A 13 6.94 -5.32 11.85
N ILE A 14 6.97 -3.99 11.75
CA ILE A 14 5.78 -3.19 11.40
C ILE A 14 5.30 -3.57 10.00
N THR A 15 6.20 -3.63 9.03
CA THR A 15 5.88 -4.01 7.65
C THR A 15 5.29 -5.42 7.56
N GLU A 16 5.82 -6.36 8.37
CA GLU A 16 5.31 -7.73 8.43
C GLU A 16 3.86 -7.78 8.95
N TYR A 17 3.56 -7.01 9.99
CA TYR A 17 2.21 -6.92 10.52
C TYR A 17 1.22 -6.40 9.48
N PHE A 18 1.56 -5.31 8.79
CA PHE A 18 0.71 -4.73 7.74
C PHE A 18 0.62 -5.62 6.50
N GLY A 19 1.68 -6.35 6.15
CA GLY A 19 1.65 -7.35 5.09
C GLY A 19 0.67 -8.49 5.38
N LYS A 20 0.64 -9.00 6.61
CA LYS A 20 -0.36 -10.00 7.04
C LYS A 20 -1.78 -9.43 7.02
N ALA A 21 -1.97 -8.17 7.45
CA ALA A 21 -3.26 -7.49 7.34
C ALA A 21 -3.71 -7.35 5.88
N SER A 22 -2.79 -7.01 4.96
CA SER A 22 -3.03 -6.98 3.52
C SER A 22 -3.50 -8.34 2.99
N ALA A 23 -2.84 -9.43 3.36
CA ALA A 23 -3.24 -10.79 2.97
C ALA A 23 -4.66 -11.13 3.49
N PHE A 24 -5.01 -10.71 4.70
CA PHE A 24 -6.36 -10.89 5.23
C PHE A 24 -7.40 -10.07 4.44
N CYS A 25 -7.07 -8.85 4.00
CA CYS A 25 -7.94 -8.05 3.13
C CYS A 25 -8.24 -8.77 1.79
N VAL A 26 -7.29 -9.53 1.23
CA VAL A 26 -7.53 -10.38 0.03
C VAL A 26 -8.63 -11.38 0.28
N LEU A 27 -8.56 -12.12 1.39
CA LEU A 27 -9.57 -13.12 1.75
C LEU A 27 -10.95 -12.48 1.92
N LEU A 28 -11.03 -11.33 2.59
CA LEU A 28 -12.28 -10.59 2.74
C LEU A 28 -12.83 -10.11 1.38
N THR A 29 -11.95 -9.61 0.50
CA THR A 29 -12.35 -9.16 -0.84
C THR A 29 -12.98 -10.31 -1.64
N ILE A 30 -12.37 -11.50 -1.59
CA ILE A 30 -12.89 -12.71 -2.26
C ILE A 30 -14.24 -13.12 -1.65
N ALA A 31 -14.35 -13.16 -0.32
CA ALA A 31 -15.57 -13.55 0.38
C ALA A 31 -16.75 -12.60 0.05
N ILE A 32 -16.51 -11.28 0.08
CA ILE A 32 -17.52 -10.28 -0.26
C ILE A 32 -17.89 -10.36 -1.75
N GLY A 33 -16.92 -10.56 -2.64
CA GLY A 33 -17.16 -10.74 -4.06
C GLY A 33 -18.02 -11.97 -4.34
N PHE A 34 -17.73 -13.09 -3.72
CA PHE A 34 -18.51 -14.31 -3.82
C PHE A 34 -19.93 -14.11 -3.29
N TYR A 35 -20.08 -13.50 -2.11
CA TYR A 35 -21.38 -13.13 -1.57
C TYR A 35 -22.19 -12.26 -2.54
N ASN A 36 -21.58 -11.19 -3.11
CA ASN A 36 -22.26 -10.29 -4.04
C ASN A 36 -22.78 -11.02 -5.28
N VAL A 37 -22.03 -12.00 -5.81
CA VAL A 37 -22.45 -12.80 -6.96
C VAL A 37 -23.69 -13.64 -6.59
N ILE A 38 -23.60 -14.40 -5.50
CA ILE A 38 -24.72 -15.26 -5.03
C ILE A 38 -25.96 -14.40 -4.74
N ALA A 39 -25.80 -13.32 -3.97
CA ALA A 39 -26.88 -12.42 -3.58
C ALA A 39 -27.59 -11.80 -4.79
N ARG A 40 -26.84 -11.48 -5.86
CA ARG A 40 -27.41 -10.96 -7.12
C ARG A 40 -28.25 -12.00 -7.84
N TYR A 41 -27.77 -13.25 -7.94
CA TYR A 41 -28.54 -14.33 -8.59
C TYR A 41 -29.76 -14.71 -7.79
N LEU A 42 -29.64 -14.91 -6.48
CA LEU A 42 -30.77 -15.22 -5.60
C LEU A 42 -31.83 -14.10 -5.61
N GLY A 43 -31.36 -12.83 -5.57
CA GLY A 43 -32.25 -11.67 -5.63
C GLY A 43 -33.09 -11.62 -6.90
N ARG A 44 -32.48 -12.02 -8.04
CA ARG A 44 -33.22 -12.11 -9.33
C ARG A 44 -34.34 -13.17 -9.28
N PHE A 45 -34.08 -14.32 -8.64
CA PHE A 45 -35.08 -15.37 -8.52
C PHE A 45 -36.21 -15.05 -7.52
N LEU A 46 -35.84 -14.37 -6.41
CA LEU A 46 -36.77 -14.07 -5.32
C LEU A 46 -37.46 -12.70 -5.46
N GLY A 47 -37.03 -11.86 -6.44
CA GLY A 47 -37.55 -10.51 -6.60
C GLY A 47 -37.16 -9.53 -5.49
N ILE A 48 -36.12 -9.86 -4.71
CA ILE A 48 -35.63 -9.06 -3.55
C ILE A 48 -34.21 -8.60 -3.80
N LYS A 49 -33.89 -7.36 -3.40
CA LYS A 49 -32.50 -6.84 -3.49
C LYS A 49 -31.70 -7.26 -2.26
N PHE A 50 -30.71 -8.16 -2.43
CA PHE A 50 -29.77 -8.58 -1.40
C PHE A 50 -28.40 -7.88 -1.51
N THR A 51 -28.14 -7.11 -2.58
CA THR A 51 -26.89 -6.38 -2.79
C THR A 51 -27.10 -4.90 -2.55
N SER A 52 -26.07 -4.24 -1.96
CA SER A 52 -26.01 -2.78 -1.80
C SER A 52 -24.77 -2.22 -2.47
N ASN A 53 -24.78 -0.95 -2.82
CA ASN A 53 -23.60 -0.25 -3.35
C ASN A 53 -22.46 -0.24 -2.33
N MET A 54 -22.80 -0.16 -1.04
CA MET A 54 -21.82 -0.24 0.05
C MET A 54 -20.95 -1.52 -0.02
N LEU A 55 -21.52 -2.69 -0.30
CA LEU A 55 -20.76 -3.95 -0.41
C LEU A 55 -19.85 -3.97 -1.64
N ILE A 56 -20.28 -3.36 -2.74
CA ILE A 56 -19.48 -3.23 -3.95
C ILE A 56 -18.29 -2.29 -3.69
N GLU A 57 -18.56 -1.17 -3.03
CA GLU A 57 -17.51 -0.22 -2.68
C GLU A 57 -16.53 -0.77 -1.64
N LEU A 58 -17.01 -1.51 -0.64
CA LEU A 58 -16.17 -2.17 0.35
C LEU A 58 -15.17 -3.13 -0.31
N GLN A 59 -15.59 -3.82 -1.37
CA GLN A 59 -14.72 -4.75 -2.10
C GLN A 59 -13.53 -4.04 -2.73
N TRP A 60 -13.72 -2.92 -3.42
CA TRP A 60 -12.58 -2.19 -3.97
C TRP A 60 -11.79 -1.38 -2.93
N TYR A 61 -12.40 -1.02 -1.79
CA TYR A 61 -11.67 -0.46 -0.63
C TYR A 61 -10.67 -1.48 -0.08
N LEU A 62 -11.12 -2.71 0.18
CA LEU A 62 -10.26 -3.80 0.64
C LEU A 62 -9.15 -4.12 -0.37
N PHE A 63 -9.47 -4.09 -1.67
CA PHE A 63 -8.47 -4.25 -2.72
C PHE A 63 -7.43 -3.13 -2.69
N SER A 64 -7.86 -1.88 -2.52
CA SER A 64 -6.96 -0.74 -2.39
C SER A 64 -6.06 -0.85 -1.16
N LEU A 65 -6.62 -1.27 -0.01
CA LEU A 65 -5.84 -1.55 1.20
C LEU A 65 -4.82 -2.66 0.98
N THR A 66 -5.22 -3.76 0.32
CA THR A 66 -4.32 -4.85 -0.04
C THR A 66 -3.12 -4.34 -0.80
N PHE A 67 -3.34 -3.52 -1.81
CA PHE A 67 -2.27 -2.96 -2.64
C PHE A 67 -1.37 -2.01 -1.84
N LEU A 68 -1.96 -1.03 -1.16
CA LEU A 68 -1.21 0.02 -0.47
C LEU A 68 -0.38 -0.51 0.72
N LEU A 69 -0.94 -1.43 1.51
CA LEU A 69 -0.23 -2.04 2.64
C LEU A 69 0.76 -3.11 2.18
N GLY A 70 0.51 -3.75 1.03
CA GLY A 70 1.37 -4.76 0.44
C GLY A 70 2.66 -4.21 -0.17
N LEU A 71 2.71 -2.93 -0.61
CA LEU A 71 3.88 -2.35 -1.27
C LEU A 71 5.18 -2.49 -0.46
N ALA A 72 5.14 -2.10 0.80
CA ALA A 72 6.30 -2.19 1.70
C ALA A 72 6.68 -3.65 1.99
N TYR A 73 5.70 -4.53 2.12
CA TYR A 73 5.90 -5.96 2.34
C TYR A 73 6.61 -6.64 1.16
N ILE A 74 6.19 -6.34 -0.07
CA ILE A 74 6.83 -6.85 -1.29
C ILE A 74 8.28 -6.37 -1.38
N LEU A 75 8.55 -5.10 -1.03
CA LEU A 75 9.91 -4.56 -0.98
C LEU A 75 10.78 -5.30 0.04
N LYS A 76 10.27 -5.52 1.26
CA LYS A 76 10.97 -6.23 2.34
C LYS A 76 11.39 -7.65 1.93
N HIS A 77 10.51 -8.38 1.25
CA HIS A 77 10.76 -9.77 0.84
C HIS A 77 11.51 -9.89 -0.49
N GLY A 78 11.78 -8.76 -1.16
CA GLY A 78 12.49 -8.75 -2.44
C GLY A 78 11.72 -9.35 -3.60
N GLU A 79 10.40 -9.47 -3.47
CA GLU A 79 9.48 -10.04 -4.48
C GLU A 79 9.14 -9.06 -5.61
N ASN A 80 9.90 -7.98 -5.73
CA ASN A 80 9.73 -7.02 -6.82
C ASN A 80 10.10 -7.67 -8.15
N VAL A 81 9.32 -7.36 -9.20
CA VAL A 81 9.64 -7.77 -10.57
C VAL A 81 10.99 -7.16 -10.97
N ARG A 82 11.96 -8.03 -11.29
CA ARG A 82 13.34 -7.66 -11.68
C ARG A 82 13.69 -8.32 -13.00
N VAL A 83 14.75 -7.79 -13.64
CA VAL A 83 15.32 -8.40 -14.85
C VAL A 83 16.28 -9.51 -14.42
N ASP A 84 15.75 -10.67 -14.08
CA ASP A 84 16.45 -11.75 -13.40
C ASP A 84 17.66 -12.29 -14.15
N PHE A 85 17.63 -12.33 -15.49
CA PHE A 85 18.74 -12.85 -16.28
C PHE A 85 20.05 -12.05 -16.13
N LEU A 86 19.95 -10.75 -15.84
CA LEU A 86 21.12 -9.92 -15.51
C LEU A 86 21.49 -10.03 -14.03
N TYR A 87 20.48 -9.89 -13.17
CA TYR A 87 20.66 -9.82 -11.72
C TYR A 87 21.19 -11.13 -11.11
N THR A 88 20.77 -12.30 -11.63
CA THR A 88 21.14 -13.62 -11.08
C THR A 88 22.65 -13.84 -11.07
N ASN A 89 23.35 -13.38 -12.10
CA ASN A 89 24.79 -13.61 -12.27
C ASN A 89 25.68 -12.65 -11.48
N TRP A 90 25.12 -11.64 -10.79
CA TRP A 90 25.90 -10.65 -10.06
C TRP A 90 26.32 -11.15 -8.66
N SER A 91 27.50 -10.68 -8.20
CA SER A 91 27.95 -10.94 -6.83
C SER A 91 27.01 -10.28 -5.81
N PRO A 92 26.94 -10.80 -4.57
CA PRO A 92 26.12 -10.19 -3.50
C PRO A 92 26.43 -8.70 -3.28
N LYS A 93 27.71 -8.33 -3.38
CA LYS A 93 28.18 -6.95 -3.26
C LYS A 93 27.67 -6.06 -4.41
N THR A 94 27.71 -6.56 -5.64
CA THR A 94 27.21 -5.83 -6.82
C THR A 94 25.69 -5.63 -6.71
N LYS A 95 24.94 -6.66 -6.30
CA LYS A 95 23.51 -6.57 -6.04
C LYS A 95 23.20 -5.49 -5.01
N ALA A 96 23.91 -5.51 -3.88
CA ALA A 96 23.73 -4.52 -2.81
C ALA A 96 24.01 -3.08 -3.28
N TRP A 97 25.01 -2.86 -4.15
CA TRP A 97 25.30 -1.54 -4.71
C TRP A 97 24.18 -1.07 -5.65
N VAL A 98 23.70 -1.94 -6.55
CA VAL A 98 22.61 -1.60 -7.48
C VAL A 98 21.32 -1.31 -6.72
N ASP A 99 20.97 -2.15 -5.74
CA ASP A 99 19.80 -1.93 -4.91
C ASP A 99 19.92 -0.66 -4.07
N LEU A 100 21.11 -0.34 -3.51
CA LEU A 100 21.35 0.88 -2.77
C LEU A 100 21.12 2.12 -3.64
N ILE A 101 21.66 2.14 -4.86
CA ILE A 101 21.49 3.27 -5.81
C ILE A 101 20.01 3.36 -6.21
N GLY A 102 19.38 2.24 -6.55
CA GLY A 102 17.97 2.19 -6.92
C GLY A 102 17.05 2.71 -5.81
N HIS A 103 17.26 2.26 -4.59
CA HIS A 103 16.48 2.71 -3.44
C HIS A 103 16.71 4.19 -3.11
N SER A 104 17.96 4.66 -3.16
CA SER A 104 18.30 6.05 -2.77
C SER A 104 17.86 7.07 -3.81
N LEU A 105 18.09 6.82 -5.10
CA LEU A 105 17.82 7.79 -6.16
C LEU A 105 16.39 7.71 -6.68
N PHE A 106 15.89 6.51 -6.91
CA PHE A 106 14.58 6.35 -7.57
C PHE A 106 13.46 6.15 -6.57
N LEU A 107 13.60 5.21 -5.62
CA LEU A 107 12.50 4.84 -4.75
C LEU A 107 12.20 5.92 -3.71
N ILE A 108 13.21 6.52 -3.07
CA ILE A 108 12.98 7.66 -2.15
C ILE A 108 12.36 8.83 -2.91
N THR A 109 12.90 9.20 -4.08
CA THR A 109 12.37 10.29 -4.90
C THR A 109 10.90 10.04 -5.28
N PHE A 110 10.60 8.81 -5.71
CA PHE A 110 9.22 8.41 -6.03
C PHE A 110 8.29 8.55 -4.82
N CYS A 111 8.69 8.06 -3.64
CA CYS A 111 7.88 8.17 -2.43
C CYS A 111 7.66 9.62 -1.99
N VAL A 112 8.71 10.46 -2.05
CA VAL A 112 8.62 11.88 -1.67
C VAL A 112 7.71 12.65 -2.62
N ILE A 113 7.88 12.47 -3.92
CA ILE A 113 6.99 13.07 -4.92
C ILE A 113 5.56 12.57 -4.75
N GLY A 114 5.38 11.25 -4.55
CA GLY A 114 4.08 10.64 -4.31
C GLY A 114 3.37 11.25 -3.09
N LEU A 115 4.06 11.36 -1.96
CA LEU A 115 3.54 12.02 -0.75
C LEU A 115 3.17 13.48 -1.02
N TYR A 116 4.06 14.23 -1.67
CA TYR A 116 3.83 15.64 -1.97
C TYR A 116 2.58 15.85 -2.85
N VAL A 117 2.50 15.13 -3.96
CA VAL A 117 1.41 15.29 -4.94
C VAL A 117 0.07 14.79 -4.38
N THR A 118 0.06 13.73 -3.58
CA THR A 118 -1.18 13.14 -3.07
C THR A 118 -1.71 13.82 -1.81
N THR A 119 -0.89 14.57 -1.08
CA THR A 119 -1.33 15.25 0.16
C THR A 119 -2.47 16.24 -0.08
N HIS A 120 -2.37 17.08 -1.10
CA HIS A 120 -3.40 18.08 -1.38
C HIS A 120 -4.76 17.46 -1.77
N PRO A 121 -4.84 16.50 -2.72
CA PRO A 121 -6.09 15.78 -3.03
C PRO A 121 -6.70 15.05 -1.84
N VAL A 122 -5.86 14.46 -0.95
CA VAL A 122 -6.35 13.81 0.26
C VAL A 122 -6.97 14.83 1.21
N LEU A 123 -6.33 15.98 1.43
CA LEU A 123 -6.88 17.04 2.28
C LEU A 123 -8.19 17.62 1.70
N GLN A 124 -8.27 17.78 0.38
CA GLN A 124 -9.53 18.19 -0.28
C GLN A 124 -10.64 17.15 -0.06
N SER A 125 -10.32 15.87 -0.11
CA SER A 125 -11.27 14.78 0.17
C SER A 125 -11.80 14.84 1.61
N TRP A 126 -11.00 15.33 2.56
CA TRP A 126 -11.44 15.64 3.94
C TRP A 126 -12.22 16.96 4.07
N GLY A 127 -12.53 17.60 2.95
CA GLY A 127 -13.30 18.83 2.89
C GLY A 127 -12.49 20.12 3.03
N ARG A 128 -11.16 20.08 2.85
CA ARG A 128 -10.35 21.30 2.87
C ARG A 128 -10.67 22.18 1.68
N LEU A 129 -11.15 23.39 1.96
CA LEU A 129 -11.47 24.42 0.98
C LEU A 129 -10.23 25.25 0.60
N PRO A 130 -10.26 26.00 -0.53
CA PRO A 130 -9.15 26.83 -0.96
C PRO A 130 -8.76 27.93 0.04
N ASP A 131 -9.68 28.38 0.87
CA ASP A 131 -9.49 29.36 1.95
C ASP A 131 -8.84 28.76 3.21
N GLY A 132 -8.59 27.44 3.21
CA GLY A 132 -7.99 26.71 4.33
C GLY A 132 -8.98 26.23 5.40
N THR A 133 -10.27 26.55 5.28
CA THR A 133 -11.32 26.03 6.16
C THR A 133 -11.69 24.60 5.79
N PHE A 134 -12.40 23.89 6.67
CA PHE A 134 -12.89 22.54 6.43
C PHE A 134 -14.41 22.52 6.32
N GLY A 135 -14.92 22.01 5.21
CA GLY A 135 -16.34 21.73 4.97
C GLY A 135 -16.70 20.26 5.18
N THR A 136 -17.66 19.80 4.40
CA THR A 136 -18.07 18.38 4.38
C THR A 136 -17.03 17.54 3.63
N TRP A 137 -16.70 16.38 4.19
CA TRP A 137 -15.82 15.40 3.52
C TRP A 137 -16.47 14.77 2.29
N GLU A 138 -15.65 14.21 1.43
CA GLU A 138 -16.10 13.58 0.20
C GLU A 138 -16.85 12.28 0.47
N LEU A 139 -18.11 12.24 0.02
CA LEU A 139 -18.95 11.05 0.03
C LEU A 139 -18.90 10.35 -1.32
N SER A 140 -19.39 9.11 -1.37
CA SER A 140 -19.60 8.41 -2.63
C SER A 140 -20.70 9.09 -3.44
N PRO A 141 -20.59 9.15 -4.79
CA PRO A 141 -21.69 9.57 -5.66
C PRO A 141 -22.81 8.53 -5.73
N ASP A 142 -22.55 7.28 -5.34
CA ASP A 142 -23.53 6.21 -5.34
C ASP A 142 -24.40 6.25 -4.08
N PRO A 143 -25.71 6.00 -4.18
CA PRO A 143 -26.60 5.89 -3.02
C PRO A 143 -26.08 4.80 -2.08
N ASP A 144 -26.08 5.07 -0.77
CA ASP A 144 -25.58 4.17 0.29
C ASP A 144 -24.10 3.77 0.14
N GLY A 145 -23.30 4.57 -0.57
CA GLY A 145 -21.87 4.35 -0.74
C GLY A 145 -21.04 4.77 0.48
N LEU A 146 -19.78 4.34 0.51
CA LEU A 146 -18.83 4.62 1.59
C LEU A 146 -18.17 5.99 1.44
N PRO A 147 -17.81 6.67 2.54
CA PRO A 147 -17.06 7.94 2.48
C PRO A 147 -15.66 7.73 1.90
N ARG A 148 -15.26 8.55 0.92
CA ARG A 148 -14.00 8.38 0.16
C ARG A 148 -12.75 8.92 0.86
N ALA A 149 -12.91 9.88 1.76
CA ALA A 149 -11.77 10.49 2.45
C ALA A 149 -10.88 9.48 3.21
N PRO A 150 -11.42 8.51 3.99
CA PRO A 150 -10.59 7.55 4.71
C PRO A 150 -9.73 6.68 3.78
N ILE A 151 -10.30 6.14 2.69
CA ILE A 151 -9.54 5.28 1.78
C ILE A 151 -8.45 6.06 1.02
N LYS A 152 -8.72 7.31 0.65
CA LYS A 152 -7.71 8.18 0.03
C LYS A 152 -6.56 8.48 0.98
N SER A 153 -6.81 8.60 2.30
CA SER A 153 -5.75 8.78 3.30
C SER A 153 -4.79 7.60 3.36
N MET A 154 -5.25 6.39 3.02
CA MET A 154 -4.40 5.20 2.98
C MET A 154 -3.31 5.28 1.91
N ILE A 155 -3.46 6.15 0.90
CA ILE A 155 -2.40 6.42 -0.09
C ILE A 155 -1.17 7.02 0.61
N LEU A 156 -1.38 7.99 1.50
CA LEU A 156 -0.28 8.59 2.28
C LEU A 156 0.36 7.57 3.22
N VAL A 157 -0.45 6.71 3.84
CA VAL A 157 0.04 5.61 4.68
C VAL A 157 0.88 4.63 3.87
N GLY A 158 0.41 4.22 2.69
CA GLY A 158 1.14 3.33 1.79
C GLY A 158 2.50 3.88 1.35
N TYR A 159 2.54 5.12 0.89
CA TYR A 159 3.81 5.79 0.56
C TYR A 159 4.73 5.98 1.77
N GLY A 160 4.17 6.32 2.93
CA GLY A 160 4.93 6.47 4.18
C GLY A 160 5.57 5.15 4.61
N MET A 161 4.82 4.04 4.55
CA MET A 161 5.32 2.70 4.85
C MET A 161 6.40 2.26 3.85
N LEU A 162 6.17 2.50 2.55
CA LEU A 162 7.15 2.19 1.50
C LEU A 162 8.45 2.97 1.72
N LEU A 163 8.35 4.26 2.06
CA LEU A 163 9.51 5.09 2.37
C LEU A 163 10.28 4.57 3.59
N MET A 164 9.59 4.23 4.68
CA MET A 164 10.23 3.63 5.87
C MET A 164 10.94 2.32 5.53
N GLN A 165 10.28 1.44 4.77
CA GLN A 165 10.89 0.18 4.36
C GLN A 165 12.10 0.40 3.44
N THR A 166 12.07 1.41 2.58
CA THR A 166 13.21 1.80 1.74
C THR A 166 14.43 2.16 2.59
N PHE A 167 14.24 2.91 3.68
CA PHE A 167 15.34 3.18 4.61
C PHE A 167 15.86 1.92 5.29
N SER A 168 14.99 0.98 5.64
CA SER A 168 15.40 -0.31 6.19
C SER A 168 16.28 -1.09 5.20
N GLU A 169 15.88 -1.17 3.93
CA GLU A 169 16.64 -1.88 2.89
C GLU A 169 17.98 -1.19 2.59
N ILE A 170 18.05 0.15 2.61
CA ILE A 170 19.30 0.89 2.47
C ILE A 170 20.29 0.52 3.58
N ILE A 171 19.84 0.45 4.84
CA ILE A 171 20.68 0.05 5.98
C ILE A 171 21.21 -1.37 5.80
N LYS A 172 20.38 -2.30 5.35
CA LYS A 172 20.77 -3.70 5.09
C LYS A 172 21.80 -3.79 3.95
N ASN A 173 21.57 -3.07 2.84
CA ASN A 173 22.49 -3.06 1.71
C ASN A 173 23.86 -2.48 2.09
N ILE A 174 23.91 -1.40 2.89
CA ILE A 174 25.15 -0.84 3.41
C ILE A 174 25.91 -1.88 4.24
N LYS A 175 25.20 -2.66 5.09
CA LYS A 175 25.82 -3.74 5.87
C LYS A 175 26.45 -4.80 4.96
N VAL A 176 25.74 -5.27 3.95
CA VAL A 176 26.25 -6.27 2.99
C VAL A 176 27.49 -5.77 2.28
N ILE A 177 27.54 -4.47 1.90
CA ILE A 177 28.69 -3.85 1.24
C ILE A 177 29.92 -3.80 2.16
N GLN A 178 29.73 -3.60 3.48
CA GLN A 178 30.82 -3.51 4.45
C GLN A 178 31.36 -4.88 4.86
N GLU A 179 30.56 -5.93 4.79
CA GLU A 179 30.95 -7.29 5.19
C GLU A 179 31.60 -8.09 4.04
N ASN A 180 31.50 -7.63 2.80
CA ASN A 180 32.08 -8.22 1.58
C ASN A 180 33.06 -7.26 0.89
#